data_bb520b0bf7aa0b452e4dcdd9a78d6031
#
_entry.id   bb520b0bf7aa0b452e4dcdd9a78d6031
#
_cell.length_a   1.000
_cell.length_b   1.000
_cell.length_c   1.000
_cell.angle_alpha   90.00
_cell.angle_beta   90.00
_cell.angle_gamma   90.00
#
_symmetry.space_group_name_H-M   'P 1'
#
loop_
_entity.id
_entity.type
_entity.pdbx_description
1 polymer ?
#
loop_
_entity_poly.entity_id
_entity_poly.type
_entity_poly.pdbx_seq_one_letter_code
_entity_poly.pdbx_strand_id
1 'polypeptide(L)'
;MNMTFYRSNGRGNAKNCIYPKKCVVDNEDDCLEVMAFDHVCGKFADFRRSGENFLSSDVEVMDCDNDHSDDPADWIYPSDLERLIGKDVAFFAVPSRNNGKSKDGKAARPRFHVYFPHDPITDSETCAALKRAIQQKFPFFDSHALDAARFIFGNPTEEILWHEGEITIDCIVKPQEKSIPQGQRNSTMSHFAGRVVKRYGATEKAHQIFMEEADKCDPPLPDEELASIWQSACRFAEKVQSQEGY
;
A
#
# COMPACT_ATOMS: atom_id res chain seq x y z
N MET A 1 -19.18 1.38 -5.42
CA MET A 1 -17.70 1.19 -5.37
C MET A 1 -17.43 -0.30 -5.50
N ASN A 2 -16.38 -0.74 -6.21
CA ASN A 2 -16.06 -2.17 -6.29
C ASN A 2 -14.62 -2.34 -5.77
N MET A 3 -14.45 -3.08 -4.67
CA MET A 3 -13.17 -3.24 -3.97
C MET A 3 -12.94 -4.69 -3.62
N THR A 4 -11.69 -5.16 -3.70
CA THR A 4 -11.33 -6.54 -3.41
C THR A 4 -10.53 -6.65 -2.13
N PHE A 5 -11.03 -7.41 -1.16
CA PHE A 5 -10.36 -7.72 0.09
C PHE A 5 -10.01 -9.20 0.20
N TYR A 6 -9.06 -9.49 1.07
CA TYR A 6 -8.73 -10.86 1.45
C TYR A 6 -8.78 -10.98 2.96
N ARG A 7 -9.61 -11.88 3.49
CA ARG A 7 -9.78 -12.04 4.92
C ARG A 7 -9.31 -13.39 5.44
N SER A 8 -8.96 -13.40 6.72
CA SER A 8 -8.69 -14.63 7.46
C SER A 8 -10.00 -15.36 7.83
N ASN A 9 -9.86 -16.56 8.42
CA ASN A 9 -10.99 -17.28 8.99
C ASN A 9 -11.32 -16.85 10.44
N GLY A 10 -10.52 -15.97 11.02
CA GLY A 10 -10.67 -15.54 12.39
C GLY A 10 -10.32 -14.06 12.57
N ARG A 11 -10.22 -13.61 13.82
CA ARG A 11 -9.88 -12.24 14.18
C ARG A 11 -8.97 -12.17 15.40
N GLY A 12 -8.21 -11.06 15.51
CA GLY A 12 -7.40 -10.74 16.68
C GLY A 12 -6.06 -11.45 16.74
N ASN A 13 -5.62 -12.14 15.68
CA ASN A 13 -4.36 -12.84 15.65
C ASN A 13 -3.27 -12.04 14.91
N ALA A 14 -2.46 -11.27 15.67
CA ALA A 14 -1.36 -10.49 15.11
C ALA A 14 -0.29 -11.31 14.37
N LYS A 15 -0.17 -12.61 14.66
CA LYS A 15 0.79 -13.52 14.03
C LYS A 15 0.26 -14.14 12.74
N ASN A 16 -1.03 -13.96 12.43
CA ASN A 16 -1.58 -14.50 11.20
C ASN A 16 -0.99 -13.79 9.97
N CYS A 17 -0.55 -14.59 9.01
CA CYS A 17 -0.08 -14.10 7.71
C CYS A 17 -0.84 -14.73 6.53
N ILE A 18 -1.91 -15.50 6.77
CA ILE A 18 -2.69 -16.21 5.75
C ILE A 18 -4.09 -15.63 5.66
N TYR A 19 -4.47 -15.15 4.47
CA TYR A 19 -5.74 -14.50 4.17
C TYR A 19 -6.38 -15.13 2.93
N PRO A 20 -7.01 -16.33 3.07
CA PRO A 20 -7.39 -17.15 1.92
C PRO A 20 -8.73 -16.77 1.29
N LYS A 21 -9.58 -16.02 1.99
CA LYS A 21 -10.92 -15.71 1.50
C LYS A 21 -10.94 -14.40 0.73
N LYS A 22 -11.08 -14.47 -0.58
CA LYS A 22 -11.39 -13.32 -1.43
C LYS A 22 -12.81 -12.85 -1.17
N CYS A 23 -13.00 -11.57 -0.96
CA CYS A 23 -14.29 -10.91 -0.80
C CYS A 23 -14.32 -9.69 -1.75
N VAL A 24 -15.43 -9.52 -2.46
CA VAL A 24 -15.70 -8.33 -3.25
C VAL A 24 -16.74 -7.53 -2.50
N VAL A 25 -16.48 -6.24 -2.32
CA VAL A 25 -17.30 -5.31 -1.56
C VAL A 25 -17.78 -4.23 -2.52
N ASP A 26 -19.08 -4.13 -2.73
CA ASP A 26 -19.70 -3.09 -3.55
C ASP A 26 -20.83 -2.34 -2.83
N ASN A 27 -21.17 -2.77 -1.60
CA ASN A 27 -22.19 -2.20 -0.73
C ASN A 27 -21.79 -2.31 0.75
N GLU A 28 -22.60 -1.70 1.63
CA GLU A 28 -22.35 -1.65 3.08
C GLU A 28 -22.39 -3.04 3.73
N ASP A 29 -23.33 -3.90 3.34
CA ASP A 29 -23.50 -5.22 3.95
C ASP A 29 -22.28 -6.11 3.69
N ASP A 30 -21.79 -6.16 2.45
CA ASP A 30 -20.56 -6.88 2.10
C ASP A 30 -19.36 -6.33 2.87
N CYS A 31 -19.30 -5.00 3.04
CA CYS A 31 -18.27 -4.35 3.83
C CYS A 31 -18.27 -4.84 5.29
N LEU A 32 -19.42 -4.79 5.95
CA LEU A 32 -19.55 -5.21 7.35
C LEU A 32 -19.18 -6.69 7.55
N GLU A 33 -19.51 -7.55 6.59
CA GLU A 33 -19.07 -8.96 6.63
C GLU A 33 -17.55 -9.08 6.62
N VAL A 34 -16.85 -8.33 5.76
CA VAL A 34 -15.39 -8.38 5.66
C VAL A 34 -14.73 -7.79 6.90
N MET A 35 -15.20 -6.61 7.33
CA MET A 35 -14.63 -5.87 8.47
C MET A 35 -14.75 -6.62 9.79
N ALA A 36 -15.63 -7.58 9.91
CA ALA A 36 -15.74 -8.45 11.09
C ALA A 36 -14.53 -9.37 11.30
N PHE A 37 -13.67 -9.57 10.29
CA PHE A 37 -12.50 -10.48 10.33
C PHE A 37 -11.20 -9.72 10.10
N ASP A 38 -10.07 -10.31 10.55
CA ASP A 38 -8.76 -9.80 10.19
C ASP A 38 -8.59 -9.88 8.67
N HIS A 39 -8.21 -8.78 8.02
CA HIS A 39 -8.19 -8.66 6.57
C HIS A 39 -7.02 -7.82 6.05
N VAL A 40 -6.82 -7.90 4.75
CA VAL A 40 -5.83 -7.13 3.97
C VAL A 40 -6.47 -6.59 2.70
N CYS A 41 -5.97 -5.45 2.23
CA CYS A 41 -6.39 -4.84 0.96
C CYS A 41 -5.70 -5.49 -0.25
N GLY A 42 -4.50 -6.07 -0.06
CA GLY A 42 -3.72 -6.66 -1.14
C GLY A 42 -4.00 -8.14 -1.37
N LYS A 43 -3.87 -8.56 -2.63
CA LYS A 43 -3.72 -9.95 -3.03
C LYS A 43 -2.26 -10.38 -2.86
N PHE A 44 -2.03 -11.55 -2.30
CA PHE A 44 -0.69 -12.09 -2.08
C PHE A 44 -0.55 -13.49 -2.68
N ALA A 45 0.66 -13.84 -3.16
CA ALA A 45 0.98 -15.20 -3.61
C ALA A 45 0.74 -16.17 -2.46
N ASP A 46 0.12 -17.32 -2.78
CA ASP A 46 -0.25 -18.37 -1.81
C ASP A 46 -1.06 -17.85 -0.60
N PHE A 47 -1.78 -16.74 -0.80
CA PHE A 47 -2.52 -16.03 0.24
C PHE A 47 -1.67 -15.59 1.43
N ARG A 48 -0.35 -15.60 1.29
CA ARG A 48 0.60 -15.31 2.35
C ARG A 48 1.05 -13.85 2.31
N ARG A 49 0.59 -13.08 3.27
CA ARG A 49 0.90 -11.65 3.42
C ARG A 49 2.39 -11.41 3.67
N SER A 50 3.05 -10.78 2.72
CA SER A 50 4.37 -10.14 2.85
C SER A 50 4.56 -9.16 1.70
N GLY A 51 5.46 -8.17 1.82
CA GLY A 51 5.76 -7.24 0.72
C GLY A 51 6.26 -7.96 -0.54
N GLU A 52 7.04 -9.03 -0.38
CA GLU A 52 7.59 -9.83 -1.48
C GLU A 52 6.51 -10.65 -2.23
N ASN A 53 5.44 -11.04 -1.52
CA ASN A 53 4.34 -11.84 -2.08
C ASN A 53 3.22 -10.99 -2.66
N PHE A 54 3.31 -9.65 -2.58
CA PHE A 54 2.28 -8.76 -3.09
C PHE A 54 2.07 -8.97 -4.60
N LEU A 55 0.82 -9.08 -5.00
CA LEU A 55 0.43 -9.28 -6.41
C LEU A 55 -0.39 -8.10 -6.94
N SER A 56 -1.35 -7.61 -6.19
CA SER A 56 -2.19 -6.48 -6.59
C SER A 56 -3.05 -5.95 -5.45
N SER A 57 -3.51 -4.70 -5.58
CA SER A 57 -4.58 -4.10 -4.78
C SER A 57 -5.42 -3.17 -5.64
N ASP A 58 -6.70 -3.00 -5.30
CA ASP A 58 -7.64 -2.04 -5.87
C ASP A 58 -8.29 -1.17 -4.77
N VAL A 59 -7.78 -1.27 -3.55
CA VAL A 59 -8.23 -0.51 -2.38
C VAL A 59 -7.09 -0.30 -1.41
N GLU A 60 -6.98 0.89 -0.83
CA GLU A 60 -6.03 1.20 0.24
C GLU A 60 -6.72 1.57 1.54
N VAL A 61 -6.07 1.20 2.65
CA VAL A 61 -6.52 1.56 3.99
C VAL A 61 -5.58 2.54 4.65
N MET A 62 -6.16 3.57 5.28
CA MET A 62 -5.47 4.56 6.10
C MET A 62 -6.02 4.53 7.52
N ASP A 63 -5.11 4.58 8.49
CA ASP A 63 -5.47 4.62 9.91
C ASP A 63 -5.64 6.08 10.37
N CYS A 64 -6.70 6.38 11.12
CA CYS A 64 -6.88 7.63 11.83
C CYS A 64 -7.00 7.33 13.32
N ASP A 65 -5.89 7.42 14.04
CA ASP A 65 -5.82 7.13 15.48
C ASP A 65 -5.96 8.40 16.35
N ASN A 66 -6.04 9.60 15.73
CA ASN A 66 -6.09 10.90 16.41
C ASN A 66 -4.93 11.11 17.41
N ASP A 67 -3.77 10.54 17.08
CA ASP A 67 -2.60 10.57 17.95
C ASP A 67 -1.77 11.86 17.82
N HIS A 68 -2.17 12.76 16.92
CA HIS A 68 -1.54 14.05 16.68
C HIS A 68 -1.84 15.11 17.73
N SER A 69 -2.93 14.98 18.51
CA SER A 69 -3.30 15.91 19.60
C SER A 69 -3.99 15.18 20.74
N ASP A 70 -3.78 15.68 21.96
CA ASP A 70 -4.53 15.26 23.14
C ASP A 70 -5.76 16.14 23.41
N ASP A 71 -5.91 17.25 22.68
CA ASP A 71 -7.09 18.09 22.73
C ASP A 71 -8.21 17.49 21.84
N PRO A 72 -9.39 17.17 22.43
CA PRO A 72 -10.53 16.67 21.68
C PRO A 72 -11.03 17.61 20.57
N ALA A 73 -10.74 18.91 20.65
CA ALA A 73 -11.11 19.89 19.62
C ALA A 73 -10.34 19.69 18.31
N ASP A 74 -9.17 19.06 18.37
CA ASP A 74 -8.32 18.78 17.20
C ASP A 74 -8.60 17.41 16.58
N TRP A 75 -9.45 16.57 17.21
CA TRP A 75 -9.69 15.23 16.72
C TRP A 75 -10.55 15.23 15.47
N ILE A 76 -10.23 14.32 14.58
CA ILE A 76 -11.01 14.06 13.38
C ILE A 76 -12.04 12.98 13.68
N TYR A 77 -13.26 13.20 13.24
CA TYR A 77 -14.37 12.25 13.33
C TYR A 77 -14.75 11.75 11.94
N PRO A 78 -15.37 10.58 11.81
CA PRO A 78 -15.86 10.11 10.51
C PRO A 78 -16.74 11.13 9.78
N SER A 79 -17.55 11.89 10.51
CA SER A 79 -18.41 12.98 9.97
C SER A 79 -17.63 14.14 9.33
N ASP A 80 -16.33 14.29 9.61
CA ASP A 80 -15.52 15.35 9.04
C ASP A 80 -14.93 14.95 7.67
N LEU A 81 -14.91 13.65 7.36
CA LEU A 81 -14.16 13.10 6.23
C LEU A 81 -14.64 13.65 4.87
N GLU A 82 -15.94 13.75 4.64
CA GLU A 82 -16.47 14.32 3.38
C GLU A 82 -15.94 15.73 3.14
N ARG A 83 -15.94 16.56 4.18
CA ARG A 83 -15.43 17.94 4.11
C ARG A 83 -13.90 18.00 3.90
N LEU A 84 -13.15 17.08 4.55
CA LEU A 84 -11.69 17.07 4.52
C LEU A 84 -11.12 16.43 3.26
N ILE A 85 -11.71 15.33 2.81
CA ILE A 85 -11.26 14.56 1.64
C ILE A 85 -11.82 15.15 0.35
N GLY A 86 -13.10 15.53 0.37
CA GLY A 86 -13.84 16.05 -0.77
C GLY A 86 -15.06 15.17 -1.08
N LYS A 87 -16.18 15.82 -1.34
CA LYS A 87 -17.47 15.16 -1.60
C LYS A 87 -17.51 14.26 -2.84
N ASP A 88 -16.60 14.48 -3.77
CA ASP A 88 -16.57 13.75 -5.04
C ASP A 88 -15.68 12.49 -4.96
N VAL A 89 -14.93 12.30 -3.87
CA VAL A 89 -14.01 11.16 -3.69
C VAL A 89 -14.73 10.00 -3.01
N ALA A 90 -14.68 8.82 -3.62
CA ALA A 90 -15.25 7.61 -3.05
C ALA A 90 -14.41 7.09 -1.88
N PHE A 91 -15.04 6.77 -0.75
CA PHE A 91 -14.39 6.10 0.40
C PHE A 91 -15.44 5.46 1.32
N PHE A 92 -14.99 4.62 2.23
CA PHE A 92 -15.78 4.28 3.39
C PHE A 92 -14.92 4.28 4.66
N ALA A 93 -15.54 4.46 5.82
CA ALA A 93 -14.86 4.44 7.10
C ALA A 93 -15.59 3.53 8.10
N VAL A 94 -14.81 2.81 8.91
CA VAL A 94 -15.32 1.94 9.98
C VAL A 94 -14.52 2.16 11.26
N PRO A 95 -15.15 2.04 12.45
CA PRO A 95 -14.46 2.13 13.73
C PRO A 95 -13.36 1.05 13.84
N SER A 96 -12.19 1.43 14.31
CA SER A 96 -11.18 0.45 14.69
C SER A 96 -11.60 -0.31 15.95
N ARG A 97 -11.02 -1.49 16.19
CA ARG A 97 -11.28 -2.26 17.44
C ARG A 97 -10.93 -1.49 18.72
N ASN A 98 -10.12 -0.42 18.60
CA ASN A 98 -9.70 0.45 19.71
C ASN A 98 -10.45 1.79 19.74
N ASN A 99 -11.50 1.96 18.92
CA ASN A 99 -12.33 3.15 18.93
C ASN A 99 -12.91 3.41 20.32
N GLY A 100 -12.82 4.64 20.80
CA GLY A 100 -13.35 5.04 22.11
C GLY A 100 -12.67 4.41 23.33
N LYS A 101 -11.48 3.80 23.17
CA LYS A 101 -10.72 3.15 24.25
C LYS A 101 -9.42 3.89 24.53
N SER A 102 -8.99 3.88 25.80
CA SER A 102 -7.62 4.29 26.16
C SER A 102 -6.61 3.28 25.62
N LYS A 103 -5.50 3.75 25.04
CA LYS A 103 -4.45 2.94 24.43
C LYS A 103 -3.09 3.63 24.59
N ASP A 104 -2.06 2.88 24.96
CA ASP A 104 -0.67 3.35 25.04
C ASP A 104 -0.49 4.64 25.89
N GLY A 105 -1.25 4.75 27.00
CA GLY A 105 -1.23 5.91 27.89
C GLY A 105 -2.03 7.12 27.40
N LYS A 106 -2.63 7.06 26.22
CA LYS A 106 -3.49 8.11 25.67
C LYS A 106 -4.96 7.88 26.06
N ALA A 107 -5.69 8.98 26.26
CA ALA A 107 -7.11 8.96 26.59
C ALA A 107 -7.93 8.29 25.48
N ALA A 108 -9.14 7.84 25.84
CA ALA A 108 -10.13 7.35 24.90
C ALA A 108 -10.43 8.42 23.85
N ARG A 109 -10.36 8.05 22.57
CA ARG A 109 -10.55 8.96 21.43
C ARG A 109 -11.11 8.21 20.22
N PRO A 110 -11.70 8.90 19.23
CA PRO A 110 -12.11 8.29 17.98
C PRO A 110 -10.91 7.65 17.27
N ARG A 111 -11.05 6.37 16.89
CA ARG A 111 -10.09 5.65 16.06
C ARG A 111 -10.83 4.87 15.01
N PHE A 112 -10.45 5.05 13.77
CA PHE A 112 -11.14 4.42 12.65
C PHE A 112 -10.18 4.19 11.48
N HIS A 113 -10.61 3.34 10.56
CA HIS A 113 -9.93 3.07 9.31
C HIS A 113 -10.75 3.67 8.17
N VAL A 114 -10.07 4.29 7.21
CA VAL A 114 -10.67 4.82 5.98
C VAL A 114 -10.14 4.03 4.81
N TYR A 115 -11.02 3.53 3.98
CA TYR A 115 -10.70 2.72 2.81
C TYR A 115 -11.02 3.50 1.54
N PHE A 116 -10.06 3.52 0.64
CA PHE A 116 -10.14 4.25 -0.61
C PHE A 116 -10.04 3.29 -1.80
N PRO A 117 -11.06 3.19 -2.65
CA PRO A 117 -10.90 2.51 -3.93
C PRO A 117 -9.93 3.28 -4.83
N HIS A 118 -9.20 2.56 -5.66
CA HIS A 118 -8.28 3.12 -6.65
C HIS A 118 -8.13 2.18 -7.85
N ASP A 119 -7.52 2.66 -8.93
CA ASP A 119 -7.18 1.81 -10.06
C ASP A 119 -6.23 0.68 -9.65
N PRO A 120 -6.36 -0.54 -10.21
CA PRO A 120 -5.56 -1.68 -9.79
C PRO A 120 -4.05 -1.44 -9.88
N ILE A 121 -3.36 -1.62 -8.77
CA ILE A 121 -1.90 -1.53 -8.64
C ILE A 121 -1.33 -2.94 -8.49
N THR A 122 -0.29 -3.27 -9.24
CA THR A 122 0.35 -4.60 -9.25
C THR A 122 1.77 -4.62 -8.69
N ASP A 123 2.23 -3.50 -8.15
CA ASP A 123 3.55 -3.34 -7.53
C ASP A 123 3.45 -2.81 -6.10
N SER A 124 4.15 -3.47 -5.17
CA SER A 124 4.08 -3.13 -3.75
C SER A 124 4.66 -1.76 -3.40
N GLU A 125 5.66 -1.29 -4.14
CA GLU A 125 6.25 0.05 -3.92
C GLU A 125 5.32 1.16 -4.41
N THR A 126 4.67 0.97 -5.56
CA THR A 126 3.63 1.88 -6.09
C THR A 126 2.45 1.98 -5.12
N CYS A 127 2.00 0.85 -4.57
CA CYS A 127 0.97 0.81 -3.54
C CYS A 127 1.39 1.61 -2.27
N ALA A 128 2.60 1.37 -1.77
CA ALA A 128 3.15 2.13 -0.65
C ALA A 128 3.34 3.64 -0.98
N ALA A 129 3.69 3.98 -2.22
CA ALA A 129 3.81 5.35 -2.68
C ALA A 129 2.46 6.07 -2.70
N LEU A 130 1.38 5.39 -3.12
CA LEU A 130 0.02 5.92 -3.06
C LEU A 130 -0.37 6.23 -1.61
N LYS A 131 -0.13 5.30 -0.67
CA LYS A 131 -0.41 5.52 0.77
C LYS A 131 0.36 6.72 1.34
N ARG A 132 1.65 6.87 0.99
CA ARG A 132 2.44 8.05 1.36
C ARG A 132 1.86 9.34 0.79
N ALA A 133 1.42 9.33 -0.47
CA ALA A 133 0.81 10.50 -1.10
C ALA A 133 -0.53 10.88 -0.43
N ILE A 134 -1.35 9.88 -0.06
CA ILE A 134 -2.58 10.11 0.72
C ILE A 134 -2.23 10.73 2.07
N GLN A 135 -1.27 10.17 2.80
CA GLN A 135 -0.86 10.69 4.11
C GLN A 135 -0.28 12.11 4.04
N GLN A 136 0.50 12.42 3.02
CA GLN A 136 1.04 13.77 2.81
C GLN A 136 -0.06 14.79 2.51
N LYS A 137 -1.06 14.41 1.73
CA LYS A 137 -2.20 15.28 1.41
C LYS A 137 -3.14 15.44 2.60
N PHE A 138 -3.29 14.39 3.40
CA PHE A 138 -4.17 14.32 4.56
C PHE A 138 -3.38 13.95 5.81
N PRO A 139 -2.67 14.91 6.45
CA PRO A 139 -1.72 14.63 7.53
C PRO A 139 -2.36 14.11 8.83
N PHE A 140 -3.69 14.09 8.92
CA PHE A 140 -4.42 13.49 10.04
C PHE A 140 -4.41 11.97 10.03
N PHE A 141 -4.05 11.33 8.91
CA PHE A 141 -3.80 9.91 8.88
C PHE A 141 -2.44 9.56 9.50
N ASP A 142 -2.36 8.38 10.11
CA ASP A 142 -1.12 7.88 10.69
C ASP A 142 -0.01 7.76 9.62
N SER A 143 1.17 8.26 9.97
CA SER A 143 2.37 8.17 9.13
C SER A 143 3.07 6.81 9.20
N HIS A 144 2.64 5.93 10.11
CA HIS A 144 3.15 4.57 10.25
C HIS A 144 2.32 3.58 9.42
N ALA A 145 2.89 2.41 9.15
CA ALA A 145 2.18 1.34 8.45
C ALA A 145 1.65 1.68 7.06
N LEU A 146 2.46 2.42 6.30
CA LEU A 146 2.18 2.81 4.91
C LEU A 146 2.70 1.78 3.88
N ASP A 147 2.99 0.56 4.30
CA ASP A 147 3.39 -0.54 3.43
C ASP A 147 2.18 -1.23 2.77
N ALA A 148 2.43 -1.90 1.62
CA ALA A 148 1.41 -2.62 0.88
C ALA A 148 0.92 -3.90 1.58
N ALA A 149 1.63 -4.37 2.59
CA ALA A 149 1.31 -5.58 3.33
C ALA A 149 0.60 -5.30 4.67
N ARG A 150 0.07 -4.07 4.85
CA ARG A 150 -0.70 -3.72 6.04
C ARG A 150 -1.88 -4.68 6.22
N PHE A 151 -2.04 -5.26 7.43
CA PHE A 151 -3.26 -5.96 7.81
C PHE A 151 -4.04 -5.16 8.84
N ILE A 152 -5.34 -5.36 8.84
CA ILE A 152 -6.26 -4.73 9.76
C ILE A 152 -6.91 -5.81 10.63
N PHE A 153 -6.98 -5.56 11.93
CA PHE A 153 -7.72 -6.41 12.83
C PHE A 153 -9.23 -6.26 12.63
N GLY A 154 -9.92 -7.38 12.55
CA GLY A 154 -11.37 -7.38 12.45
C GLY A 154 -12.05 -6.74 13.67
N ASN A 155 -13.07 -5.95 13.39
CA ASN A 155 -13.95 -5.32 14.37
C ASN A 155 -15.40 -5.53 13.94
N PRO A 156 -16.14 -6.46 14.56
CA PRO A 156 -17.59 -6.57 14.32
C PRO A 156 -18.25 -5.28 14.74
N THR A 157 -18.80 -4.57 13.80
CA THR A 157 -19.50 -3.29 14.00
C THR A 157 -20.70 -3.23 13.07
N GLU A 158 -21.69 -2.46 13.44
CA GLU A 158 -22.80 -2.06 12.56
C GLU A 158 -22.62 -0.61 12.10
N GLU A 159 -21.55 0.06 12.58
CA GLU A 159 -21.24 1.44 12.21
C GLU A 159 -20.36 1.46 10.96
N ILE A 160 -20.86 2.08 9.91
CA ILE A 160 -20.12 2.36 8.69
C ILE A 160 -20.50 3.76 8.20
N LEU A 161 -19.51 4.50 7.72
CA LEU A 161 -19.73 5.67 6.89
C LEU A 161 -19.38 5.24 5.45
N TRP A 162 -20.40 5.06 4.63
CA TRP A 162 -20.26 4.74 3.21
C TRP A 162 -20.49 6.00 2.39
N HIS A 163 -19.45 6.46 1.69
CA HIS A 163 -19.50 7.67 0.91
C HIS A 163 -19.25 7.35 -0.57
N GLU A 164 -20.31 7.45 -1.39
CA GLU A 164 -20.23 7.29 -2.82
C GLU A 164 -19.69 8.56 -3.46
N GLY A 165 -18.57 8.44 -4.17
CA GLY A 165 -17.97 9.52 -4.95
C GLY A 165 -17.89 9.18 -6.43
N GLU A 166 -17.71 10.20 -7.25
CA GLU A 166 -17.56 10.07 -8.70
C GLU A 166 -16.13 9.71 -9.12
N ILE A 167 -15.15 9.96 -8.24
CA ILE A 167 -13.73 9.73 -8.49
C ILE A 167 -13.10 8.90 -7.38
N THR A 168 -12.01 8.23 -7.72
CA THR A 168 -11.18 7.48 -6.79
C THR A 168 -10.05 8.33 -6.22
N ILE A 169 -9.41 7.88 -5.13
CA ILE A 169 -8.39 8.66 -4.40
C ILE A 169 -7.18 9.00 -5.29
N ASP A 170 -6.77 8.14 -6.18
CA ASP A 170 -5.65 8.33 -7.11
C ASP A 170 -5.89 9.46 -8.13
N CYS A 171 -7.14 9.89 -8.34
CA CYS A 171 -7.44 11.09 -9.13
C CYS A 171 -6.99 12.40 -8.44
N ILE A 172 -6.93 12.42 -7.13
CA ILE A 172 -6.60 13.64 -6.35
C ILE A 172 -5.23 13.58 -5.66
N VAL A 173 -4.64 12.40 -5.53
CA VAL A 173 -3.28 12.20 -5.05
C VAL A 173 -2.45 11.58 -6.15
N LYS A 174 -1.34 12.22 -6.52
CA LYS A 174 -0.35 11.60 -7.39
C LYS A 174 0.71 10.97 -6.50
N PRO A 175 0.99 9.66 -6.62
CA PRO A 175 2.13 9.07 -5.96
C PRO A 175 3.36 9.92 -6.32
N GLN A 176 4.06 10.43 -5.33
CA GLN A 176 5.35 11.03 -5.61
C GLN A 176 6.25 9.90 -6.12
N GLU A 177 6.62 9.96 -7.39
CA GLU A 177 7.69 9.13 -7.89
C GLU A 177 8.91 9.44 -7.03
N LYS A 178 9.39 8.43 -6.32
CA LYS A 178 10.52 8.58 -5.43
C LYS A 178 11.75 8.85 -6.30
N SER A 179 12.17 10.13 -6.39
CA SER A 179 13.41 10.43 -7.10
C SER A 179 14.56 9.72 -6.38
N ILE A 180 15.45 9.13 -7.16
CA ILE A 180 16.66 8.48 -6.66
C ILE A 180 17.76 9.56 -6.59
N PRO A 181 18.11 10.07 -5.40
CA PRO A 181 18.98 11.23 -5.27
C PRO A 181 20.42 10.91 -5.63
N GLN A 182 21.18 11.95 -5.98
CA GLN A 182 22.62 11.86 -6.19
C GLN A 182 23.31 11.18 -4.99
N GLY A 183 24.22 10.25 -5.28
CA GLY A 183 24.92 9.44 -4.27
C GLY A 183 24.26 8.09 -3.96
N GLN A 184 22.98 7.91 -4.28
CA GLN A 184 22.29 6.62 -4.15
C GLN A 184 21.98 5.96 -5.50
N ARG A 185 22.06 6.70 -6.61
CA ARG A 185 21.64 6.26 -7.94
C ARG A 185 22.29 4.95 -8.38
N ASN A 186 23.61 4.87 -8.38
CA ASN A 186 24.34 3.68 -8.86
C ASN A 186 24.05 2.44 -8.03
N SER A 187 24.00 2.55 -6.70
CA SER A 187 23.67 1.42 -5.83
C SER A 187 22.22 0.97 -6.00
N THR A 188 21.28 1.91 -6.04
CA THR A 188 19.86 1.62 -6.23
C THR A 188 19.62 0.96 -7.59
N MET A 189 20.16 1.52 -8.67
CA MET A 189 20.01 0.99 -10.01
C MET A 189 20.70 -0.36 -10.20
N SER A 190 21.86 -0.60 -9.55
CA SER A 190 22.51 -1.90 -9.56
C SER A 190 21.69 -2.99 -8.88
N HIS A 191 21.11 -2.69 -7.71
CA HIS A 191 20.21 -3.61 -7.02
C HIS A 191 18.93 -3.87 -7.82
N PHE A 192 18.38 -2.83 -8.44
CA PHE A 192 17.18 -2.94 -9.25
C PHE A 192 17.44 -3.80 -10.50
N ALA A 193 18.52 -3.55 -11.24
CA ALA A 193 18.92 -4.35 -12.38
C ALA A 193 19.05 -5.84 -12.04
N GLY A 194 19.71 -6.15 -10.90
CA GLY A 194 19.86 -7.53 -10.44
C GLY A 194 18.51 -8.22 -10.19
N ARG A 195 17.57 -7.53 -9.57
CA ARG A 195 16.19 -8.05 -9.31
C ARG A 195 15.43 -8.28 -10.60
N VAL A 196 15.48 -7.32 -11.53
CA VAL A 196 14.77 -7.39 -12.81
C VAL A 196 15.30 -8.52 -13.67
N VAL A 197 16.63 -8.64 -13.79
CA VAL A 197 17.27 -9.72 -14.58
C VAL A 197 16.99 -11.08 -13.93
N LYS A 198 17.02 -11.19 -12.61
CA LYS A 198 16.64 -12.43 -11.92
C LYS A 198 15.21 -12.87 -12.20
N ARG A 199 14.28 -11.91 -12.31
CA ARG A 199 12.84 -12.19 -12.49
C ARG A 199 12.44 -12.43 -13.93
N TYR A 200 13.02 -11.72 -14.88
CA TYR A 200 12.59 -11.69 -16.29
C TYR A 200 13.67 -12.16 -17.27
N GLY A 201 14.85 -12.53 -16.77
CA GLY A 201 16.03 -12.77 -17.62
C GLY A 201 16.60 -11.48 -18.23
N ALA A 202 17.67 -11.61 -19.03
CA ALA A 202 18.26 -10.52 -19.80
C ALA A 202 17.45 -10.26 -21.09
N THR A 203 16.18 -9.88 -20.96
CA THR A 203 15.25 -9.65 -22.07
C THR A 203 15.05 -8.16 -22.35
N GLU A 204 14.55 -7.83 -23.56
CA GLU A 204 14.19 -6.44 -23.92
C GLU A 204 13.18 -5.84 -22.94
N LYS A 205 12.18 -6.63 -22.54
CA LYS A 205 11.19 -6.21 -21.53
C LYS A 205 11.84 -5.87 -20.19
N ALA A 206 12.82 -6.68 -19.76
CA ALA A 206 13.56 -6.43 -18.52
C ALA A 206 14.39 -5.15 -18.62
N HIS A 207 15.01 -4.91 -19.77
CA HIS A 207 15.76 -3.68 -20.03
C HIS A 207 14.86 -2.44 -20.03
N GLN A 208 13.69 -2.52 -20.64
CA GLN A 208 12.71 -1.43 -20.62
C GLN A 208 12.29 -1.07 -19.19
N ILE A 209 11.95 -2.07 -18.35
CA ILE A 209 11.61 -1.86 -16.93
C ILE A 209 12.79 -1.21 -16.16
N PHE A 210 14.03 -1.59 -16.48
CA PHE A 210 15.21 -0.97 -15.89
C PHE A 210 15.36 0.49 -16.28
N MET A 211 15.13 0.84 -17.55
CA MET A 211 15.21 2.22 -18.04
C MET A 211 14.10 3.10 -17.46
N GLU A 212 12.87 2.59 -17.34
CA GLU A 212 11.76 3.29 -16.68
C GLU A 212 12.07 3.64 -15.20
N GLU A 213 12.79 2.77 -14.49
CA GLU A 213 13.24 3.08 -13.14
C GLU A 213 14.40 4.09 -13.13
N ALA A 214 15.27 4.05 -14.15
CA ALA A 214 16.39 4.98 -14.27
C ALA A 214 15.94 6.44 -14.49
N ASP A 215 14.76 6.65 -15.10
CA ASP A 215 14.16 7.98 -15.27
C ASP A 215 13.86 8.68 -13.94
N LYS A 216 13.78 7.92 -12.84
CA LYS A 216 13.58 8.46 -11.48
C LYS A 216 14.87 9.01 -10.84
N CYS A 217 16.03 8.83 -11.50
CA CYS A 217 17.31 9.37 -10.99
C CYS A 217 17.36 10.89 -11.10
N ASP A 218 17.68 11.57 -9.99
CA ASP A 218 17.82 13.02 -9.96
C ASP A 218 19.17 13.44 -9.32
N PRO A 219 20.08 14.07 -10.12
CA PRO A 219 20.04 14.23 -11.58
C PRO A 219 20.12 12.88 -12.32
N PRO A 220 19.71 12.81 -13.60
CA PRO A 220 19.76 11.58 -14.39
C PRO A 220 21.16 10.93 -14.41
N LEU A 221 21.19 9.60 -14.49
CA LEU A 221 22.43 8.87 -14.73
C LEU A 221 22.82 8.98 -16.22
N PRO A 222 24.13 9.13 -16.53
CA PRO A 222 24.59 9.02 -17.91
C PRO A 222 24.28 7.64 -18.54
N ASP A 223 23.96 7.63 -19.82
CA ASP A 223 23.65 6.40 -20.56
C ASP A 223 24.77 5.35 -20.46
N GLU A 224 26.03 5.78 -20.44
CA GLU A 224 27.19 4.90 -20.29
C GLU A 224 27.22 4.19 -18.92
N GLU A 225 26.83 4.90 -17.85
CA GLU A 225 26.71 4.30 -16.51
C GLU A 225 25.54 3.33 -16.44
N LEU A 226 24.38 3.67 -17.01
CA LEU A 226 23.22 2.79 -17.10
C LEU A 226 23.55 1.51 -17.88
N ALA A 227 24.21 1.64 -19.02
CA ALA A 227 24.66 0.49 -19.82
C ALA A 227 25.63 -0.40 -19.04
N SER A 228 26.56 0.19 -18.29
CA SER A 228 27.53 -0.55 -17.46
C SER A 228 26.84 -1.33 -16.34
N ILE A 229 25.88 -0.70 -15.65
CA ILE A 229 25.08 -1.33 -14.57
C ILE A 229 24.29 -2.52 -15.14
N TRP A 230 23.59 -2.31 -16.26
CA TRP A 230 22.79 -3.35 -16.91
C TRP A 230 23.63 -4.55 -17.33
N GLN A 231 24.74 -4.31 -18.05
CA GLN A 231 25.65 -5.37 -18.49
C GLN A 231 26.24 -6.16 -17.32
N SER A 232 26.53 -5.48 -16.20
CA SER A 232 27.03 -6.13 -14.99
C SER A 232 26.00 -7.06 -14.36
N ALA A 233 24.73 -6.66 -14.32
CA ALA A 233 23.64 -7.49 -13.82
C ALA A 233 23.41 -8.72 -14.73
N CYS A 234 23.43 -8.56 -16.05
CA CYS A 234 23.30 -9.66 -17.00
C CYS A 234 24.43 -10.68 -16.85
N ARG A 235 25.68 -10.22 -16.82
CA ARG A 235 26.86 -11.10 -16.63
C ARG A 235 26.81 -11.86 -15.30
N PHE A 236 26.34 -11.20 -14.23
CA PHE A 236 26.20 -11.86 -12.95
C PHE A 236 25.15 -12.98 -12.99
N ALA A 237 24.00 -12.73 -13.63
CA ALA A 237 22.93 -13.73 -13.78
C ALA A 237 23.39 -14.94 -14.61
N GLU A 238 24.09 -14.71 -15.72
CA GLU A 238 24.70 -15.79 -16.54
C GLU A 238 25.67 -16.64 -15.74
N LYS A 239 26.51 -16.01 -14.91
CA LYS A 239 27.47 -16.72 -14.07
C LYS A 239 26.76 -17.59 -13.00
N VAL A 240 25.68 -17.10 -12.40
CA VAL A 240 24.91 -17.87 -11.42
C VAL A 240 24.23 -19.07 -12.09
N GLN A 241 23.59 -18.88 -13.25
CA GLN A 241 22.97 -19.97 -14.00
C GLN A 241 23.97 -21.05 -14.44
N SER A 242 25.20 -20.67 -14.81
CA SER A 242 26.24 -21.62 -15.17
C SER A 242 26.81 -22.43 -13.99
N GLN A 243 26.63 -21.95 -12.75
CA GLN A 243 27.06 -22.64 -11.53
C GLN A 243 25.97 -23.54 -10.92
N GLU A 244 24.69 -23.28 -11.21
CA GLU A 244 23.56 -24.12 -10.76
C GLU A 244 23.30 -25.33 -11.69
N GLY A 245 24.03 -25.45 -12.77
CA GLY A 245 23.92 -26.51 -13.77
C GLY A 245 24.90 -27.69 -13.57
N TYR A 246 25.47 -27.85 -12.36
CA TYR A 246 26.33 -28.99 -11.99
C TYR A 246 25.72 -29.77 -10.83
#